data_d731677f2b405a19cda9120804e2832c
#
_entry.id   d731677f2b405a19cda9120804e2832c
#
_cell.length_a   1.000
_cell.length_b   1.000
_cell.length_c   1.000
_cell.angle_alpha   90.00
_cell.angle_beta   90.00
_cell.angle_gamma   90.00
#
_symmetry.space_group_name_H-M   'P 1'
#
loop_
_entity.id
_entity.type
_entity.pdbx_description
1 polymer ?
#
loop_
_entity_poly.entity_id
_entity_poly.type
_entity_poly.pdbx_seq_one_letter_code
_entity_poly.pdbx_strand_id
1 'polypeptide(L)'
;MLRLRLPGGRITPSQWLAAETLSDQFGNGTLKLTTRQAIQIHGVVKQDLKQTMKDIHHAAITTIAASGDATRNVMVSLHPEDSGIHETVFNQAQELSRKLEPQTHAYHEIWLDAKRIYSGEEEPLYGPGYLPRKFKIAFTLPPENDVDVYAQDLSFVAIEKEGKLLGYDILAGGGMGYAYGNPGSFPRLADIIGFCFPEQVEEVARQVLLIHKEFSTRSNRKTSRLRYTIAGKGLGWFTNELATRLPFPLQEAKPFSLSTNGDAADVPGRQTIEIEGGRIQNSNRQQLKTAFHEIASIHQGDFFITGNQNLVIDGITPDTAVRIKSIIRKYNLLPNDSGLRRNSSACTSLPFCPQALTDSERLLPKLVDELESQLKELGLWDEEISIRMTGCPNGCSRPYLAELAFVGRGPGKYNIWMGGSRRGDRLGFVYQESVSVKEIVDVLRPVFARFAAERNQGEGFGDWSIRSLHPQSL
;
A
#
# COMPACT_ATOMS: atom_id res chain seq x y z
N MET A 1 4.14 -18.83 0.34
CA MET A 1 4.40 -17.41 0.08
C MET A 1 5.21 -16.81 1.21
N LEU A 2 6.36 -16.25 0.92
CA LEU A 2 7.16 -15.43 1.82
C LEU A 2 6.97 -13.95 1.49
N ARG A 3 7.13 -13.07 2.47
CA ARG A 3 7.08 -11.63 2.27
C ARG A 3 8.32 -11.01 2.89
N LEU A 4 9.06 -10.27 2.08
CA LEU A 4 10.20 -9.47 2.52
C LEU A 4 9.69 -8.18 3.17
N ARG A 5 10.35 -7.71 4.22
CA ARG A 5 10.08 -6.42 4.86
C ARG A 5 11.09 -5.40 4.34
N LEU A 6 10.58 -4.32 3.78
CA LEU A 6 11.36 -3.26 3.13
C LEU A 6 10.76 -1.92 3.57
N PRO A 7 11.17 -1.36 4.72
CA PRO A 7 10.63 -0.08 5.19
C PRO A 7 10.87 1.03 4.16
N GLY A 8 9.81 1.78 3.82
CA GLY A 8 9.81 2.77 2.75
C GLY A 8 9.96 2.20 1.33
N GLY A 9 9.93 0.88 1.17
CA GLY A 9 10.07 0.24 -0.13
C GLY A 9 11.50 0.17 -0.69
N ARG A 10 12.51 0.64 0.04
CA ARG A 10 13.92 0.69 -0.41
C ARG A 10 14.51 -0.71 -0.47
N ILE A 11 15.20 -1.00 -1.57
CA ILE A 11 15.95 -2.23 -1.78
C ILE A 11 17.19 -1.93 -2.64
N THR A 12 18.36 -2.44 -2.22
CA THR A 12 19.58 -2.28 -3.00
C THR A 12 19.60 -3.22 -4.21
N PRO A 13 20.40 -2.93 -5.27
CA PRO A 13 20.57 -3.84 -6.40
C PRO A 13 21.01 -5.25 -6.00
N SER A 14 21.92 -5.38 -5.04
CA SER A 14 22.37 -6.68 -4.55
C SER A 14 21.24 -7.48 -3.85
N GLN A 15 20.43 -6.80 -3.05
CA GLN A 15 19.24 -7.41 -2.43
C GLN A 15 18.18 -7.80 -3.46
N TRP A 16 18.03 -7.00 -4.52
CA TRP A 16 17.12 -7.33 -5.64
C TRP A 16 17.55 -8.61 -6.34
N LEU A 17 18.83 -8.71 -6.73
CA LEU A 17 19.39 -9.92 -7.37
C LEU A 17 19.27 -11.15 -6.46
N ALA A 18 19.48 -10.99 -5.16
CA ALA A 18 19.26 -12.06 -4.19
C ALA A 18 17.78 -12.51 -4.14
N ALA A 19 16.84 -11.57 -4.09
CA ALA A 19 15.41 -11.88 -4.09
C ALA A 19 14.98 -12.59 -5.39
N GLU A 20 15.53 -12.18 -6.53
CA GLU A 20 15.31 -12.82 -7.82
C GLU A 20 15.83 -14.27 -7.82
N THR A 21 17.08 -14.48 -7.40
CA THR A 21 17.70 -15.80 -7.26
C THR A 21 16.88 -16.72 -6.36
N LEU A 22 16.41 -16.22 -5.20
CA LEU A 22 15.56 -16.98 -4.28
C LEU A 22 14.23 -17.37 -4.91
N SER A 23 13.66 -16.47 -5.71
CA SER A 23 12.41 -16.74 -6.44
C SER A 23 12.60 -17.85 -7.49
N ASP A 24 13.77 -17.92 -8.15
CA ASP A 24 14.08 -18.93 -9.14
C ASP A 24 14.36 -20.29 -8.51
N GLN A 25 15.11 -20.31 -7.43
CA GLN A 25 15.53 -21.56 -6.78
C GLN A 25 14.42 -22.21 -5.96
N PHE A 26 13.63 -21.43 -5.22
CA PHE A 26 12.69 -21.93 -4.23
C PHE A 26 11.25 -21.52 -4.49
N GLY A 27 11.02 -20.53 -5.35
CA GLY A 27 9.70 -19.98 -5.66
C GLY A 27 9.17 -20.42 -7.01
N ASN A 28 8.28 -19.60 -7.56
CA ASN A 28 7.70 -19.79 -8.89
C ASN A 28 8.40 -18.97 -9.99
N GLY A 29 9.60 -18.48 -9.75
CA GLY A 29 10.40 -17.71 -10.71
C GLY A 29 9.94 -16.25 -10.91
N THR A 30 8.98 -15.75 -10.08
CA THR A 30 8.46 -14.38 -10.20
C THR A 30 8.52 -13.63 -8.87
N LEU A 31 8.72 -12.31 -8.92
CA LEU A 31 8.56 -11.46 -7.74
C LEU A 31 7.22 -10.71 -7.81
N LYS A 32 6.63 -10.44 -6.65
CA LYS A 32 5.41 -9.63 -6.54
C LYS A 32 5.65 -8.41 -5.68
N LEU A 33 5.63 -7.23 -6.29
CA LEU A 33 5.60 -5.96 -5.59
C LEU A 33 4.20 -5.76 -4.98
N THR A 34 4.16 -5.30 -3.73
CA THR A 34 2.89 -5.18 -3.01
C THR A 34 2.50 -3.72 -2.81
N THR A 35 1.20 -3.46 -2.65
CA THR A 35 0.65 -2.16 -2.25
C THR A 35 1.09 -1.68 -0.86
N ARG A 36 2.06 -2.37 -0.24
CA ARG A 36 2.71 -1.99 1.03
C ARG A 36 4.23 -1.95 0.88
N GLN A 37 4.68 -1.60 -0.31
CA GLN A 37 6.11 -1.39 -0.59
C GLN A 37 6.98 -2.56 -0.12
N ALA A 38 6.59 -3.78 -0.45
CA ALA A 38 7.26 -5.01 -0.04
C ALA A 38 7.27 -6.02 -1.18
N ILE A 39 8.16 -7.00 -1.14
CA ILE A 39 8.22 -8.09 -2.12
C ILE A 39 7.60 -9.35 -1.54
N GLN A 40 6.88 -10.10 -2.38
CA GLN A 40 6.44 -11.47 -2.09
C GLN A 40 7.09 -12.44 -3.06
N ILE A 41 7.58 -13.55 -2.50
CA ILE A 41 8.05 -14.73 -3.24
C ILE A 41 6.98 -15.81 -3.08
N HIS A 42 6.39 -16.23 -4.18
CA HIS A 42 5.34 -17.23 -4.22
C HIS A 42 5.92 -18.61 -4.60
N GLY A 43 5.22 -19.68 -4.24
CA GLY A 43 5.62 -21.05 -4.61
C GLY A 43 6.53 -21.77 -3.63
N VAL A 44 7.16 -21.10 -2.67
CA VAL A 44 8.08 -21.72 -1.70
C VAL A 44 7.36 -22.82 -0.92
N VAL A 45 7.89 -24.04 -0.98
CA VAL A 45 7.35 -25.22 -0.29
C VAL A 45 7.97 -25.39 1.09
N LYS A 46 7.29 -26.17 1.95
CA LYS A 46 7.68 -26.30 3.37
C LYS A 46 9.10 -26.83 3.56
N GLN A 47 9.54 -27.78 2.74
CA GLN A 47 10.87 -28.41 2.83
C GLN A 47 12.00 -27.41 2.55
N ASP A 48 11.79 -26.42 1.69
CA ASP A 48 12.80 -25.44 1.31
C ASP A 48 12.80 -24.20 2.21
N LEU A 49 11.77 -24.07 3.10
CA LEU A 49 11.56 -22.88 3.91
C LEU A 49 12.78 -22.51 4.76
N LYS A 50 13.42 -23.50 5.39
CA LYS A 50 14.58 -23.26 6.26
C LYS A 50 15.77 -22.68 5.49
N GLN A 51 16.06 -23.23 4.30
CA GLN A 51 17.15 -22.72 3.47
C GLN A 51 16.81 -21.34 2.91
N THR A 52 15.61 -21.18 2.36
CA THR A 52 15.14 -19.87 1.86
C THR A 52 15.25 -18.78 2.93
N MET A 53 14.87 -19.07 4.19
CA MET A 53 14.98 -18.10 5.29
C MET A 53 16.44 -17.74 5.62
N LYS A 54 17.36 -18.72 5.59
CA LYS A 54 18.79 -18.44 5.78
C LYS A 54 19.33 -17.51 4.68
N ASP A 55 18.99 -17.79 3.44
CA ASP A 55 19.49 -17.03 2.31
C ASP A 55 18.91 -15.61 2.26
N ILE A 56 17.63 -15.42 2.68
CA ILE A 56 17.04 -14.09 2.89
C ILE A 56 17.87 -13.30 3.93
N HIS A 57 18.24 -13.93 5.05
CA HIS A 57 19.05 -13.28 6.07
C HIS A 57 20.47 -12.97 5.59
N HIS A 58 21.10 -13.85 4.81
CA HIS A 58 22.42 -13.61 4.21
C HIS A 58 22.40 -12.42 3.24
N ALA A 59 21.26 -12.15 2.59
CA ALA A 59 21.06 -10.98 1.75
C ALA A 59 20.76 -9.69 2.54
N ALA A 60 20.88 -9.71 3.87
CA ALA A 60 20.51 -8.61 4.77
C ALA A 60 19.06 -8.12 4.58
N ILE A 61 18.15 -9.06 4.31
CA ILE A 61 16.71 -8.82 4.22
C ILE A 61 16.01 -9.54 5.39
N THR A 62 14.89 -9.00 5.86
CA THR A 62 14.09 -9.63 6.91
C THR A 62 12.69 -9.96 6.46
N THR A 63 12.07 -10.95 7.11
CA THR A 63 10.65 -11.29 6.98
C THR A 63 9.88 -11.05 8.28
N ILE A 64 10.57 -10.58 9.32
CA ILE A 64 10.00 -10.35 10.64
C ILE A 64 8.87 -9.32 10.54
N ALA A 65 7.72 -9.60 11.16
CA ALA A 65 6.52 -8.77 11.16
C ALA A 65 6.00 -8.33 9.76
N ALA A 66 6.54 -8.89 8.66
CA ALA A 66 6.01 -8.69 7.32
C ALA A 66 4.58 -9.26 7.16
N SER A 67 4.17 -10.17 8.07
CA SER A 67 2.82 -10.72 8.18
C SER A 67 2.42 -10.88 9.66
N GLY A 68 1.20 -11.37 9.96
CA GLY A 68 0.74 -11.55 11.34
C GLY A 68 0.06 -10.33 11.96
N ASP A 69 -0.17 -10.39 13.25
CA ASP A 69 -0.83 -9.36 14.04
C ASP A 69 0.22 -8.49 14.80
N ALA A 70 1.05 -7.84 14.03
CA ALA A 70 2.11 -6.92 14.43
C ALA A 70 2.11 -5.68 13.54
N THR A 71 2.99 -4.74 13.81
CA THR A 71 3.26 -3.58 12.93
C THR A 71 3.85 -4.07 11.63
N ARG A 72 3.12 -3.78 10.54
CA ARG A 72 3.50 -4.17 9.18
C ARG A 72 4.58 -3.25 8.62
N ASN A 73 5.08 -3.59 7.43
CA ASN A 73 6.01 -2.72 6.72
C ASN A 73 5.55 -1.26 6.78
N VAL A 74 6.39 -0.36 7.28
CA VAL A 74 6.14 1.08 7.29
C VAL A 74 6.31 1.62 5.88
N MET A 75 5.35 2.40 5.39
CA MET A 75 5.39 2.97 4.05
C MET A 75 5.87 4.42 4.09
N VAL A 76 6.52 4.85 3.03
CA VAL A 76 6.93 6.24 2.81
C VAL A 76 6.63 6.62 1.37
N SER A 77 5.95 7.74 1.13
CA SER A 77 5.83 8.31 -0.21
C SER A 77 7.18 8.78 -0.72
N LEU A 78 7.47 8.54 -1.99
CA LEU A 78 8.58 9.19 -2.68
C LEU A 78 8.18 10.64 -3.01
N HIS A 79 9.11 11.56 -2.90
CA HIS A 79 8.92 12.94 -3.29
C HIS A 79 9.67 13.22 -4.59
N PRO A 80 9.12 14.01 -5.53
CA PRO A 80 9.76 14.29 -6.81
C PRO A 80 11.05 15.09 -6.66
N GLU A 81 11.15 15.95 -5.66
CA GLU A 81 12.36 16.71 -5.40
C GLU A 81 13.32 15.92 -4.50
N ASP A 82 14.60 15.90 -4.88
CA ASP A 82 15.68 15.37 -4.03
C ASP A 82 15.98 16.37 -2.90
N SER A 83 15.04 16.49 -1.95
CA SER A 83 15.17 17.36 -0.79
C SER A 83 15.73 16.57 0.38
N GLY A 84 16.64 17.18 1.14
CA GLY A 84 17.12 16.60 2.40
C GLY A 84 16.01 16.31 3.42
N ILE A 85 14.80 16.88 3.21
CA ILE A 85 13.60 16.61 4.00
C ILE A 85 13.07 15.22 3.72
N HIS A 86 13.00 14.81 2.44
CA HIS A 86 12.54 13.47 2.08
C HIS A 86 13.42 12.39 2.73
N GLU A 87 14.75 12.54 2.65
CA GLU A 87 15.68 11.60 3.29
C GLU A 87 15.52 11.61 4.83
N THR A 88 15.26 12.76 5.43
CA THR A 88 14.98 12.86 6.86
C THR A 88 13.71 12.11 7.25
N VAL A 89 12.61 12.28 6.50
CA VAL A 89 11.33 11.57 6.69
C VAL A 89 11.52 10.07 6.50
N PHE A 90 12.28 9.68 5.48
CA PHE A 90 12.57 8.29 5.17
C PHE A 90 13.36 7.61 6.30
N ASN A 91 14.43 8.23 6.76
CA ASN A 91 15.25 7.73 7.85
C ASN A 91 14.45 7.60 9.15
N GLN A 92 13.57 8.55 9.45
CA GLN A 92 12.69 8.50 10.61
C GLN A 92 11.69 7.32 10.51
N ALA A 93 11.13 7.09 9.34
CA ALA A 93 10.22 5.96 9.10
C ALA A 93 10.94 4.61 9.24
N GLN A 94 12.18 4.51 8.75
CA GLN A 94 13.02 3.31 8.93
C GLN A 94 13.34 3.06 10.40
N GLU A 95 13.75 4.10 11.13
CA GLU A 95 14.03 3.98 12.55
C GLU A 95 12.79 3.56 13.33
N LEU A 96 11.64 4.20 13.08
CA LEU A 96 10.37 3.81 13.69
C LEU A 96 10.02 2.36 13.36
N SER A 97 10.20 1.93 12.11
CA SER A 97 9.97 0.54 11.70
C SER A 97 10.81 -0.43 12.54
N ARG A 98 12.09 -0.14 12.74
CA ARG A 98 13.01 -0.95 13.54
C ARG A 98 12.61 -0.98 15.02
N LYS A 99 12.26 0.16 15.61
CA LYS A 99 11.87 0.27 17.04
C LYS A 99 10.55 -0.45 17.35
N LEU A 100 9.66 -0.55 16.35
CA LEU A 100 8.38 -1.26 16.49
C LEU A 100 8.45 -2.71 15.98
N GLU A 101 9.61 -3.26 15.69
CA GLU A 101 9.74 -4.69 15.42
C GLU A 101 9.64 -5.52 16.69
N PRO A 102 9.07 -6.73 16.63
CA PRO A 102 9.19 -7.69 17.72
C PRO A 102 10.67 -7.98 18.00
N GLN A 103 11.06 -7.91 19.27
CA GLN A 103 12.46 -8.10 19.69
C GLN A 103 12.76 -9.57 19.96
N THR A 104 11.76 -10.38 20.29
CA THR A 104 11.91 -11.81 20.48
C THR A 104 11.82 -12.55 19.15
N HIS A 105 12.86 -13.28 18.80
CA HIS A 105 12.97 -14.00 17.54
C HIS A 105 12.36 -15.39 17.55
N ALA A 106 12.19 -16.01 18.74
CA ALA A 106 11.58 -17.30 18.90
C ALA A 106 10.85 -17.40 20.24
N TYR A 107 9.60 -17.85 20.19
CA TYR A 107 8.86 -18.23 21.38
C TYR A 107 9.20 -19.69 21.71
N HIS A 108 9.78 -19.94 22.89
CA HIS A 108 10.09 -21.27 23.40
C HIS A 108 9.37 -21.48 24.73
N GLU A 109 8.61 -22.53 24.82
CA GLU A 109 8.12 -23.05 26.10
C GLU A 109 8.67 -24.44 26.30
N ILE A 110 9.14 -24.71 27.51
CA ILE A 110 9.48 -26.07 27.94
C ILE A 110 8.39 -26.55 28.90
N TRP A 111 7.73 -27.61 28.52
CA TRP A 111 6.71 -28.27 29.33
C TRP A 111 7.21 -29.63 29.82
N LEU A 112 7.04 -29.91 31.10
CA LEU A 112 7.31 -31.20 31.72
C LEU A 112 6.05 -31.61 32.47
N ASP A 113 5.51 -32.79 32.16
CA ASP A 113 4.31 -33.35 32.78
C ASP A 113 3.12 -32.36 32.79
N ALA A 114 2.82 -31.77 31.67
CA ALA A 114 1.80 -30.74 31.48
C ALA A 114 1.98 -29.46 32.33
N LYS A 115 3.14 -29.29 32.98
CA LYS A 115 3.50 -28.10 33.72
C LYS A 115 4.54 -27.31 32.92
N ARG A 116 4.25 -26.02 32.65
CA ARG A 116 5.21 -25.10 32.00
C ARG A 116 6.33 -24.79 32.99
N ILE A 117 7.56 -25.20 32.65
CA ILE A 117 8.76 -24.97 33.48
C ILE A 117 9.64 -23.84 32.95
N TYR A 118 9.46 -23.45 31.68
CA TYR A 118 10.15 -22.32 31.07
C TYR A 118 9.26 -21.64 30.03
N SER A 119 9.18 -20.33 30.08
CA SER A 119 8.71 -19.49 28.96
C SER A 119 9.86 -18.60 28.54
N GLY A 120 10.08 -18.50 27.23
CA GLY A 120 11.03 -17.53 26.67
C GLY A 120 10.76 -16.11 27.16
N GLU A 121 11.68 -15.20 26.91
CA GLU A 121 11.50 -13.78 27.24
C GLU A 121 10.19 -13.26 26.66
N GLU A 122 9.42 -12.55 27.48
CA GLU A 122 8.18 -11.94 27.06
C GLU A 122 8.49 -10.80 26.07
N GLU A 123 7.79 -10.74 24.95
CA GLU A 123 7.95 -9.69 23.97
C GLU A 123 7.62 -8.32 24.60
N PRO A 124 8.57 -7.39 24.71
CA PRO A 124 8.42 -6.22 25.57
C PRO A 124 7.31 -5.26 25.09
N LEU A 125 7.14 -5.08 23.77
CA LEU A 125 6.15 -4.18 23.21
C LEU A 125 4.79 -4.87 23.03
N TYR A 126 4.82 -6.05 22.42
CA TYR A 126 3.60 -6.75 22.02
C TYR A 126 3.05 -7.66 23.12
N GLY A 127 3.88 -8.12 24.03
CA GLY A 127 3.52 -9.14 25.04
C GLY A 127 3.17 -10.48 24.38
N PRO A 128 2.70 -11.47 25.17
CA PRO A 128 2.49 -12.83 24.69
C PRO A 128 1.36 -12.94 23.65
N GLY A 129 0.41 -12.03 23.68
CA GLY A 129 -0.78 -12.07 22.82
C GLY A 129 -0.65 -11.26 21.53
N TYR A 130 0.46 -10.59 21.28
CA TYR A 130 0.64 -9.64 20.17
C TYR A 130 -0.54 -8.64 20.05
N LEU A 131 -0.75 -8.08 18.85
CA LEU A 131 -1.88 -7.16 18.62
C LEU A 131 -3.19 -7.92 18.36
N PRO A 132 -4.36 -7.34 18.66
CA PRO A 132 -5.65 -7.90 18.25
C PRO A 132 -5.75 -8.09 16.73
N ARG A 133 -5.08 -7.19 15.97
CA ARG A 133 -5.01 -7.23 14.51
C ARG A 133 -3.78 -6.49 14.01
N LYS A 134 -3.36 -6.76 12.76
CA LYS A 134 -2.27 -6.04 12.05
C LYS A 134 -2.40 -4.53 12.20
N PHE A 135 -1.29 -3.86 12.41
CA PHE A 135 -1.17 -2.40 12.49
C PHE A 135 -0.37 -1.86 11.33
N LYS A 136 -0.79 -0.76 10.73
CA LYS A 136 -0.22 -0.20 9.52
C LYS A 136 0.17 1.25 9.73
N ILE A 137 1.40 1.60 9.38
CA ILE A 137 1.94 2.96 9.48
C ILE A 137 2.38 3.43 8.10
N ALA A 138 2.18 4.72 7.80
CA ALA A 138 2.71 5.39 6.63
C ALA A 138 3.18 6.81 6.94
N PHE A 139 4.17 7.26 6.18
CA PHE A 139 4.67 8.63 6.15
C PHE A 139 4.48 9.20 4.75
N THR A 140 4.18 10.49 4.67
CA THR A 140 4.23 11.21 3.40
C THR A 140 4.78 12.61 3.58
N LEU A 141 5.34 13.15 2.51
CA LEU A 141 5.68 14.56 2.36
C LEU A 141 4.76 15.14 1.28
N PRO A 142 3.85 16.07 1.62
CA PRO A 142 2.99 16.71 0.63
C PRO A 142 3.80 17.35 -0.52
N PRO A 143 3.23 17.37 -1.73
CA PRO A 143 1.84 17.05 -2.06
C PRO A 143 1.55 15.56 -2.34
N GLU A 144 2.51 14.67 -2.19
CA GLU A 144 2.41 13.26 -2.57
C GLU A 144 1.56 12.44 -1.59
N ASN A 145 0.85 11.41 -2.08
CA ASN A 145 0.04 10.51 -1.28
C ASN A 145 -0.12 9.11 -1.88
N ASP A 146 0.87 8.58 -2.62
CA ASP A 146 0.83 7.22 -3.17
C ASP A 146 0.66 6.13 -2.09
N VAL A 147 0.98 6.42 -0.85
CA VAL A 147 0.80 5.54 0.32
C VAL A 147 -0.62 5.58 0.91
N ASP A 148 -1.49 6.49 0.45
CA ASP A 148 -2.87 6.70 0.96
C ASP A 148 -2.90 6.83 2.49
N VAL A 149 -2.42 7.94 3.01
CA VAL A 149 -2.30 8.20 4.46
C VAL A 149 -3.61 8.04 5.22
N TYR A 150 -4.74 8.39 4.62
CA TYR A 150 -6.07 8.21 5.23
C TYR A 150 -6.50 6.74 5.34
N ALA A 151 -5.81 5.79 4.68
CA ALA A 151 -6.13 4.35 4.69
C ALA A 151 -5.36 3.56 5.76
N GLN A 152 -4.54 4.19 6.58
CA GLN A 152 -3.66 3.53 7.53
C GLN A 152 -4.22 3.58 8.96
N ASP A 153 -3.73 2.70 9.85
CA ASP A 153 -4.08 2.78 11.28
C ASP A 153 -3.48 4.02 11.94
N LEU A 154 -2.28 4.42 11.47
CA LEU A 154 -1.55 5.61 11.88
C LEU A 154 -0.78 6.16 10.68
N SER A 155 -0.79 7.47 10.48
CA SER A 155 0.01 8.13 9.47
C SER A 155 0.62 9.42 9.98
N PHE A 156 1.75 9.77 9.39
CA PHE A 156 2.49 10.99 9.65
C PHE A 156 2.63 11.77 8.36
N VAL A 157 2.05 12.96 8.31
CA VAL A 157 2.15 13.88 7.17
C VAL A 157 3.18 14.94 7.51
N ALA A 158 4.31 14.93 6.82
CA ALA A 158 5.39 15.86 7.07
C ALA A 158 4.95 17.30 6.78
N ILE A 159 5.26 18.19 7.71
CA ILE A 159 5.02 19.63 7.57
C ILE A 159 6.35 20.32 7.38
N GLU A 160 6.51 20.93 6.24
CA GLU A 160 7.68 21.72 5.88
C GLU A 160 7.44 23.20 6.15
N LYS A 161 8.48 23.88 6.58
CA LYS A 161 8.53 25.33 6.65
C LYS A 161 9.93 25.82 6.27
N GLU A 162 10.03 26.66 5.25
CA GLU A 162 11.29 27.31 4.81
C GLU A 162 12.41 26.29 4.50
N GLY A 163 12.08 25.20 3.82
CA GLY A 163 13.04 24.15 3.45
C GLY A 163 13.46 23.24 4.60
N LYS A 164 12.75 23.25 5.73
CA LYS A 164 13.05 22.42 6.91
C LYS A 164 11.84 21.65 7.36
N LEU A 165 12.06 20.42 7.81
CA LEU A 165 11.03 19.62 8.47
C LEU A 165 10.68 20.25 9.82
N LEU A 166 9.45 20.74 9.95
CA LEU A 166 8.93 21.25 11.21
C LEU A 166 8.47 20.11 12.14
N GLY A 167 7.82 19.11 11.58
CA GLY A 167 7.25 17.96 12.29
C GLY A 167 6.21 17.27 11.45
N TYR A 168 5.23 16.63 12.10
CA TYR A 168 4.22 15.82 11.41
C TYR A 168 2.83 16.07 11.95
N ASP A 169 1.87 16.21 11.05
CA ASP A 169 0.48 15.99 11.38
C ASP A 169 0.19 14.50 11.48
N ILE A 170 -0.58 14.15 12.48
CA ILE A 170 -0.87 12.76 12.86
C ILE A 170 -2.29 12.42 12.44
N LEU A 171 -2.43 11.33 11.68
CA LEU A 171 -3.73 10.79 11.28
C LEU A 171 -3.90 9.39 11.89
N ALA A 172 -5.05 9.10 12.50
CA ALA A 172 -5.29 7.82 13.15
C ALA A 172 -6.65 7.19 12.79
N GLY A 173 -6.71 5.88 12.78
CA GLY A 173 -7.96 5.13 12.68
C GLY A 173 -8.47 4.87 11.28
N GLY A 174 -7.62 4.89 10.26
CA GLY A 174 -7.97 4.51 8.90
C GLY A 174 -7.93 3.00 8.64
N GLY A 175 -8.54 2.58 7.55
CA GLY A 175 -8.46 1.20 7.06
C GLY A 175 -9.55 0.79 6.11
N MET A 176 -9.18 0.03 5.08
CA MET A 176 -10.01 -0.21 3.91
C MET A 176 -10.75 -1.56 3.91
N GLY A 177 -10.34 -2.54 4.70
CA GLY A 177 -10.97 -3.86 4.63
C GLY A 177 -12.30 -3.94 5.36
N TYR A 178 -13.28 -4.66 4.80
CA TYR A 178 -14.49 -5.03 5.53
C TYR A 178 -14.89 -6.49 5.24
N ALA A 179 -15.96 -6.97 5.83
CA ALA A 179 -16.49 -8.32 5.64
C ALA A 179 -17.95 -8.26 5.20
N TYR A 180 -18.27 -8.87 4.07
CA TYR A 180 -19.64 -8.99 3.60
C TYR A 180 -20.53 -9.65 4.66
N GLY A 181 -21.77 -9.13 4.80
CA GLY A 181 -22.74 -9.63 5.77
C GLY A 181 -22.43 -9.28 7.23
N ASN A 182 -21.43 -8.45 7.50
CA ASN A 182 -21.13 -7.95 8.84
C ASN A 182 -21.28 -6.41 8.87
N PRO A 183 -22.42 -5.86 9.31
CA PRO A 183 -22.67 -4.41 9.33
C PRO A 183 -21.72 -3.65 10.27
N GLY A 184 -21.12 -4.32 11.27
CA GLY A 184 -20.09 -3.73 12.13
C GLY A 184 -18.71 -3.62 11.48
N SER A 185 -18.55 -4.05 10.22
CA SER A 185 -17.30 -4.02 9.48
C SER A 185 -17.40 -3.11 8.25
N PHE A 186 -16.63 -2.02 8.22
CA PHE A 186 -16.70 -0.97 7.20
C PHE A 186 -15.31 -0.37 6.92
N PRO A 187 -15.06 0.17 5.71
CA PRO A 187 -13.90 1.00 5.45
C PRO A 187 -14.04 2.35 6.17
N ARG A 188 -12.93 2.93 6.60
CA ARG A 188 -12.91 4.22 7.30
C ARG A 188 -11.66 4.99 6.93
N LEU A 189 -11.78 6.31 6.75
CA LEU A 189 -10.66 7.24 6.67
C LEU A 189 -10.11 7.51 8.07
N ALA A 190 -8.82 7.79 8.15
CA ALA A 190 -8.19 8.28 9.36
C ALA A 190 -8.60 9.73 9.65
N ASP A 191 -8.71 10.07 10.94
CA ASP A 191 -8.91 11.45 11.38
C ASP A 191 -7.56 12.10 11.68
N ILE A 192 -7.47 13.40 11.44
CA ILE A 192 -6.35 14.23 11.90
C ILE A 192 -6.53 14.46 13.39
N ILE A 193 -5.52 14.13 14.20
CA ILE A 193 -5.60 14.17 15.67
C ILE A 193 -4.66 15.16 16.33
N GLY A 194 -3.81 15.84 15.58
CA GLY A 194 -2.89 16.85 16.06
C GLY A 194 -1.55 16.82 15.34
N PHE A 195 -0.60 17.57 15.85
CA PHE A 195 0.76 17.70 15.33
C PHE A 195 1.78 17.31 16.39
N CYS A 196 2.90 16.69 15.97
CA CYS A 196 4.06 16.38 16.81
C CYS A 196 5.38 16.76 16.14
N PHE A 197 6.40 17.02 16.96
CA PHE A 197 7.77 17.22 16.49
C PHE A 197 8.45 15.89 16.11
N PRO A 198 9.53 15.92 15.31
CA PRO A 198 10.22 14.71 14.86
C PRO A 198 10.65 13.77 15.99
N GLU A 199 11.17 14.29 17.08
CA GLU A 199 11.61 13.54 18.27
C GLU A 199 10.46 12.88 19.04
N GLN A 200 9.21 13.27 18.79
CA GLN A 200 8.01 12.77 19.44
C GLN A 200 7.34 11.63 18.70
N VAL A 201 7.69 11.40 17.44
CA VAL A 201 7.05 10.42 16.53
C VAL A 201 7.04 9.00 17.11
N GLU A 202 8.15 8.58 17.71
CA GLU A 202 8.27 7.24 18.28
C GLU A 202 7.28 7.03 19.42
N GLU A 203 7.22 7.95 20.36
CA GLU A 203 6.34 7.83 21.53
C GLU A 203 4.86 7.92 21.11
N VAL A 204 4.51 8.81 20.19
CA VAL A 204 3.16 8.85 19.62
C VAL A 204 2.78 7.51 18.98
N ALA A 205 3.63 6.95 18.15
CA ALA A 205 3.37 5.68 17.48
C ALA A 205 3.26 4.53 18.49
N ARG A 206 4.11 4.51 19.49
CA ARG A 206 4.10 3.52 20.58
C ARG A 206 2.80 3.58 21.37
N GLN A 207 2.35 4.76 21.79
CA GLN A 207 1.12 4.89 22.57
C GLN A 207 -0.13 4.58 21.76
N VAL A 208 -0.21 4.99 20.50
CA VAL A 208 -1.32 4.60 19.61
C VAL A 208 -1.38 3.08 19.41
N LEU A 209 -0.21 2.42 19.27
CA LEU A 209 -0.12 0.97 19.16
C LEU A 209 -0.58 0.29 20.46
N LEU A 210 -0.21 0.80 21.63
CA LEU A 210 -0.63 0.27 22.93
C LEU A 210 -2.13 0.45 23.14
N ILE A 211 -2.71 1.60 22.76
CA ILE A 211 -4.17 1.79 22.77
C ILE A 211 -4.86 0.73 21.88
N HIS A 212 -4.32 0.48 20.68
CA HIS A 212 -4.84 -0.60 19.83
C HIS A 212 -4.74 -1.96 20.52
N LYS A 213 -3.60 -2.28 21.13
CA LYS A 213 -3.35 -3.55 21.84
C LYS A 213 -4.35 -3.77 22.98
N GLU A 214 -4.62 -2.75 23.77
CA GLU A 214 -5.40 -2.82 25.01
C GLU A 214 -6.90 -2.75 24.78
N PHE A 215 -7.35 -1.84 23.91
CA PHE A 215 -8.78 -1.54 23.78
C PHE A 215 -9.46 -2.16 22.56
N SER A 216 -8.72 -2.64 21.57
CA SER A 216 -9.36 -3.29 20.42
C SER A 216 -9.78 -4.72 20.76
N THR A 217 -10.99 -5.08 20.33
CA THR A 217 -11.55 -6.39 20.63
C THR A 217 -10.70 -7.54 20.08
N ARG A 218 -10.58 -8.62 20.87
CA ARG A 218 -9.94 -9.87 20.44
C ARG A 218 -10.97 -10.97 20.13
N SER A 219 -12.23 -10.79 20.56
CA SER A 219 -13.29 -11.78 20.38
C SER A 219 -13.77 -11.90 18.93
N ASN A 220 -13.69 -10.83 18.14
CA ASN A 220 -14.12 -10.82 16.75
C ASN A 220 -13.05 -10.23 15.82
N ARG A 221 -12.30 -11.08 15.13
CA ARG A 221 -11.24 -10.66 14.19
C ARG A 221 -11.71 -9.76 13.03
N LYS A 222 -12.99 -9.75 12.70
CA LYS A 222 -13.54 -8.91 11.62
C LYS A 222 -13.64 -7.44 12.05
N THR A 223 -13.70 -7.17 13.34
CA THR A 223 -13.83 -5.83 13.95
C THR A 223 -12.70 -5.48 14.92
N SER A 224 -11.56 -6.17 14.87
CA SER A 224 -10.41 -6.01 15.79
C SER A 224 -9.42 -4.90 15.37
N ARG A 225 -9.70 -4.06 14.37
CA ARG A 225 -8.79 -2.98 13.93
C ARG A 225 -9.03 -1.72 14.75
N LEU A 226 -7.96 -0.89 14.91
CA LEU A 226 -8.02 0.37 15.64
C LEU A 226 -9.21 1.25 15.22
N ARG A 227 -9.52 1.33 13.92
CA ARG A 227 -10.63 2.13 13.38
C ARG A 227 -11.98 1.80 14.00
N TYR A 228 -12.21 0.53 14.35
CA TYR A 228 -13.48 0.13 15.00
C TYR A 228 -13.53 0.52 16.47
N THR A 229 -12.36 0.54 17.14
CA THR A 229 -12.24 1.05 18.50
C THR A 229 -12.54 2.54 18.54
N ILE A 230 -11.94 3.31 17.62
CA ILE A 230 -12.21 4.75 17.51
C ILE A 230 -13.68 5.02 17.12
N ALA A 231 -14.21 4.29 16.14
CA ALA A 231 -15.62 4.45 15.74
C ALA A 231 -16.61 4.13 16.87
N GLY A 232 -16.32 3.12 17.69
CA GLY A 232 -17.19 2.69 18.79
C GLY A 232 -17.08 3.52 20.06
N LYS A 233 -15.89 4.01 20.39
CA LYS A 233 -15.64 4.81 21.60
C LYS A 233 -15.67 6.32 21.34
N GLY A 234 -15.57 6.74 20.10
CA GLY A 234 -15.49 8.13 19.67
C GLY A 234 -14.07 8.68 19.55
N LEU A 235 -13.89 9.66 18.65
CA LEU A 235 -12.60 10.32 18.42
C LEU A 235 -12.14 11.08 19.68
N GLY A 236 -13.04 11.80 20.36
CA GLY A 236 -12.73 12.54 21.58
C GLY A 236 -12.22 11.62 22.70
N TRP A 237 -12.80 10.42 22.86
CA TRP A 237 -12.24 9.43 23.78
C TRP A 237 -10.81 9.04 23.41
N PHE A 238 -10.57 8.76 22.12
CA PHE A 238 -9.26 8.32 21.65
C PHE A 238 -8.18 9.39 21.84
N THR A 239 -8.48 10.64 21.50
CA THR A 239 -7.54 11.76 21.70
C THR A 239 -7.24 12.03 23.18
N ASN A 240 -8.26 11.95 24.05
CA ASN A 240 -8.07 12.08 25.48
C ASN A 240 -7.23 10.93 26.07
N GLU A 241 -7.49 9.68 25.66
CA GLU A 241 -6.72 8.51 26.09
C GLU A 241 -5.24 8.64 25.65
N LEU A 242 -5.00 9.09 24.41
CA LEU A 242 -3.66 9.32 23.92
C LEU A 242 -2.97 10.45 24.70
N ALA A 243 -3.66 11.56 24.96
CA ALA A 243 -3.12 12.69 25.71
C ALA A 243 -2.70 12.34 27.14
N THR A 244 -3.44 11.42 27.81
CA THR A 244 -3.07 10.98 29.18
C THR A 244 -1.81 10.08 29.20
N ARG A 245 -1.40 9.53 28.07
CA ARG A 245 -0.25 8.61 27.95
C ARG A 245 1.00 9.30 27.46
N LEU A 246 0.85 10.41 26.73
CA LEU A 246 1.99 11.14 26.19
C LEU A 246 2.63 12.02 27.27
N PRO A 247 3.97 12.07 27.37
CA PRO A 247 4.68 12.95 28.32
C PRO A 247 4.71 14.43 27.84
N PHE A 248 4.03 14.73 26.73
CA PHE A 248 3.94 16.06 26.11
C PHE A 248 2.56 16.25 25.48
N PRO A 249 2.05 17.46 25.35
CA PRO A 249 0.83 17.73 24.62
C PRO A 249 1.05 17.66 23.11
N LEU A 250 0.09 17.11 22.36
CA LEU A 250 0.04 17.30 20.93
C LEU A 250 -0.33 18.75 20.62
N GLN A 251 0.27 19.30 19.57
CA GLN A 251 -0.10 20.62 19.10
C GLN A 251 -1.30 20.54 18.13
N GLU A 252 -1.88 21.72 17.84
CA GLU A 252 -2.88 21.85 16.79
C GLU A 252 -2.29 21.47 15.42
N ALA A 253 -3.07 20.72 14.65
CA ALA A 253 -2.68 20.30 13.30
C ALA A 253 -2.40 21.50 12.40
N LYS A 254 -1.46 21.33 11.48
CA LYS A 254 -1.07 22.36 10.51
C LYS A 254 -1.81 22.12 9.18
N PRO A 255 -2.09 23.17 8.40
CA PRO A 255 -2.67 22.97 7.09
C PRO A 255 -1.69 22.29 6.15
N PHE A 256 -2.17 21.27 5.42
CA PHE A 256 -1.45 20.62 4.34
C PHE A 256 -2.41 20.34 3.16
N SER A 257 -1.86 20.10 1.99
CA SER A 257 -2.63 19.73 0.80
C SER A 257 -1.97 18.55 0.11
N LEU A 258 -2.78 17.56 -0.26
CA LEU A 258 -2.38 16.40 -1.05
C LEU A 258 -2.91 16.56 -2.47
N SER A 259 -2.10 16.31 -3.48
CA SER A 259 -2.47 16.48 -4.89
C SER A 259 -3.03 15.22 -5.51
N THR A 260 -2.34 14.10 -5.32
CA THR A 260 -2.68 12.83 -5.96
C THR A 260 -2.19 11.64 -5.14
N ASN A 261 -2.85 10.51 -5.32
CA ASN A 261 -2.39 9.20 -4.85
C ASN A 261 -1.70 8.38 -5.97
N GLY A 262 -1.41 9.00 -7.10
CA GLY A 262 -0.49 8.49 -8.12
C GLY A 262 0.96 8.46 -7.63
N ASP A 263 1.86 7.90 -8.43
CA ASP A 263 3.29 7.95 -8.12
C ASP A 263 3.87 9.34 -8.41
N ALA A 264 4.93 9.69 -7.67
CA ALA A 264 5.65 10.93 -7.90
C ALA A 264 6.26 10.99 -9.31
N ALA A 265 6.31 12.18 -9.89
CA ALA A 265 6.91 12.40 -11.20
C ALA A 265 8.41 12.07 -11.21
N ASP A 266 8.91 11.67 -12.38
CA ASP A 266 10.34 11.45 -12.57
C ASP A 266 11.11 12.79 -12.55
N VAL A 267 12.30 12.72 -11.96
CA VAL A 267 13.24 13.85 -11.89
C VAL A 267 14.63 13.39 -12.39
N PRO A 268 15.55 14.30 -12.70
CA PRO A 268 16.91 13.91 -13.07
C PRO A 268 17.54 12.93 -12.08
N GLY A 269 18.07 11.80 -12.56
CA GLY A 269 18.61 10.74 -11.71
C GLY A 269 17.61 9.72 -11.21
N ARG A 270 16.31 9.85 -11.54
CA ARG A 270 15.24 8.95 -11.15
C ARG A 270 14.39 8.53 -12.34
N GLN A 271 13.96 7.27 -12.37
CA GLN A 271 13.09 6.73 -13.40
C GLN A 271 12.07 5.75 -12.80
N THR A 272 10.80 6.04 -12.96
CA THR A 272 9.72 5.14 -12.57
C THR A 272 9.42 4.15 -13.70
N ILE A 273 9.32 2.88 -13.35
CA ILE A 273 8.90 1.81 -14.26
C ILE A 273 7.53 1.31 -13.78
N GLU A 274 6.55 1.46 -14.65
CA GLU A 274 5.19 0.96 -14.42
C GLU A 274 5.13 -0.56 -14.55
N ILE A 275 4.51 -1.21 -13.56
CA ILE A 275 4.46 -2.68 -13.49
C ILE A 275 3.02 -3.13 -13.29
N GLU A 276 2.43 -3.66 -14.35
CA GLU A 276 1.05 -4.15 -14.31
C GLU A 276 0.84 -5.13 -13.15
N GLY A 277 -0.06 -4.75 -12.23
CA GLY A 277 -0.36 -5.52 -11.03
C GLY A 277 0.86 -5.79 -10.14
N GLY A 278 1.99 -5.12 -10.34
CA GLY A 278 3.22 -5.30 -9.55
C GLY A 278 3.91 -6.66 -9.75
N ARG A 279 3.66 -7.39 -10.85
CA ARG A 279 4.26 -8.71 -11.10
C ARG A 279 5.50 -8.60 -11.96
N ILE A 280 6.65 -8.92 -11.37
CA ILE A 280 7.94 -9.02 -12.07
C ILE A 280 8.07 -10.41 -12.68
N GLN A 281 7.88 -10.47 -13.97
CA GLN A 281 8.01 -11.68 -14.79
C GLN A 281 8.34 -11.31 -16.23
N ASN A 282 8.80 -12.26 -17.01
CA ASN A 282 8.91 -12.10 -18.46
C ASN A 282 7.57 -12.50 -19.11
N SER A 283 7.09 -11.68 -20.02
CA SER A 283 5.87 -11.90 -20.79
C SER A 283 6.08 -11.50 -22.25
N ASN A 284 5.08 -11.75 -23.09
CA ASN A 284 5.14 -11.30 -24.49
C ASN A 284 5.04 -9.76 -24.64
N ARG A 285 4.54 -9.07 -23.62
CA ARG A 285 4.45 -7.59 -23.62
C ARG A 285 5.76 -6.95 -23.13
N GLN A 286 6.30 -7.45 -22.03
CA GLN A 286 7.45 -6.86 -21.35
C GLN A 286 8.34 -7.96 -20.75
N GLN A 287 9.64 -7.78 -20.82
CA GLN A 287 10.64 -8.69 -20.25
C GLN A 287 11.17 -8.11 -18.91
N LEU A 288 10.24 -7.82 -17.98
CA LEU A 288 10.54 -7.11 -16.72
C LEU A 288 11.65 -7.76 -15.91
N LYS A 289 11.60 -9.09 -15.74
CA LYS A 289 12.59 -9.81 -14.94
C LYS A 289 13.98 -9.68 -15.53
N THR A 290 14.14 -9.93 -16.84
CA THR A 290 15.43 -9.80 -17.52
C THR A 290 15.93 -8.37 -17.49
N ALA A 291 15.05 -7.39 -17.71
CA ALA A 291 15.42 -5.98 -17.67
C ALA A 291 15.93 -5.54 -16.29
N PHE A 292 15.22 -5.90 -15.23
CA PHE A 292 15.63 -5.53 -13.86
C PHE A 292 16.89 -6.28 -13.42
N HIS A 293 17.10 -7.50 -13.88
CA HIS A 293 18.37 -8.20 -13.68
C HIS A 293 19.53 -7.43 -14.32
N GLU A 294 19.41 -7.02 -15.60
CA GLU A 294 20.43 -6.22 -16.30
C GLU A 294 20.64 -4.86 -15.60
N ILE A 295 19.57 -4.17 -15.21
CA ILE A 295 19.68 -2.88 -14.50
C ILE A 295 20.36 -3.07 -13.15
N ALA A 296 19.94 -4.02 -12.32
CA ALA A 296 20.52 -4.27 -11.01
C ALA A 296 22.01 -4.66 -11.07
N SER A 297 22.44 -5.28 -12.17
CA SER A 297 23.85 -5.66 -12.38
C SER A 297 24.78 -4.47 -12.66
N ILE A 298 24.22 -3.28 -13.02
CA ILE A 298 25.00 -2.10 -13.38
C ILE A 298 24.70 -0.88 -12.52
N HIS A 299 23.56 -0.88 -11.82
CA HIS A 299 23.09 0.24 -11.00
C HIS A 299 23.79 0.28 -9.65
N GLN A 300 24.11 1.47 -9.17
CA GLN A 300 24.80 1.69 -7.89
C GLN A 300 23.95 2.43 -6.87
N GLY A 301 22.83 3.02 -7.32
CA GLY A 301 21.82 3.62 -6.45
C GLY A 301 20.88 2.56 -5.88
N ASP A 302 19.67 2.99 -5.51
CA ASP A 302 18.67 2.13 -4.91
C ASP A 302 17.44 1.95 -5.81
N PHE A 303 16.65 0.92 -5.51
CA PHE A 303 15.29 0.79 -6.01
C PHE A 303 14.31 1.12 -4.90
N PHE A 304 13.17 1.74 -5.28
CA PHE A 304 12.06 1.96 -4.38
C PHE A 304 10.77 1.36 -4.97
N ILE A 305 10.06 0.61 -4.14
CA ILE A 305 8.74 0.09 -4.49
C ILE A 305 7.72 1.14 -4.07
N THR A 306 6.86 1.56 -4.98
CA THR A 306 5.81 2.54 -4.69
C THR A 306 4.58 1.90 -4.03
N GLY A 307 3.72 2.72 -3.42
CA GLY A 307 2.43 2.29 -2.89
C GLY A 307 1.47 1.77 -3.97
N ASN A 308 1.71 2.12 -5.24
CA ASN A 308 0.97 1.67 -6.42
C ASN A 308 1.59 0.45 -7.12
N GLN A 309 2.61 -0.17 -6.52
CA GLN A 309 3.25 -1.41 -7.00
C GLN A 309 4.21 -1.22 -8.18
N ASN A 310 4.63 -0.01 -8.46
CA ASN A 310 5.66 0.29 -9.44
C ASN A 310 7.06 0.26 -8.81
N LEU A 311 8.09 0.30 -9.65
CA LEU A 311 9.48 0.33 -9.21
C LEU A 311 10.18 1.59 -9.70
N VAL A 312 10.77 2.32 -8.78
CA VAL A 312 11.58 3.50 -9.06
C VAL A 312 13.05 3.12 -9.01
N ILE A 313 13.79 3.48 -10.04
CA ILE A 313 15.26 3.40 -10.10
C ILE A 313 15.75 4.79 -9.68
N ASP A 314 16.41 4.89 -8.54
CA ASP A 314 16.84 6.15 -7.94
C ASP A 314 18.37 6.21 -7.80
N GLY A 315 18.95 7.41 -7.95
CA GLY A 315 20.40 7.57 -7.93
C GLY A 315 21.08 7.14 -9.24
N ILE A 316 20.39 7.32 -10.38
CA ILE A 316 20.95 7.07 -11.71
C ILE A 316 22.04 8.11 -11.98
N THR A 317 23.30 7.64 -12.07
CA THR A 317 24.44 8.51 -12.41
C THR A 317 24.52 8.78 -13.91
N PRO A 318 25.16 9.88 -14.35
CA PRO A 318 25.40 10.15 -15.80
C PRO A 318 26.05 8.96 -16.54
N ASP A 319 26.95 8.25 -15.89
CA ASP A 319 27.67 7.10 -16.46
C ASP A 319 26.76 5.89 -16.72
N THR A 320 25.76 5.66 -15.86
CA THR A 320 24.82 4.54 -15.99
C THR A 320 23.56 4.92 -16.76
N ALA A 321 23.21 6.21 -16.86
CA ALA A 321 21.97 6.70 -17.45
C ALA A 321 21.77 6.22 -18.91
N VAL A 322 22.80 6.28 -19.74
CA VAL A 322 22.71 5.86 -21.15
C VAL A 322 22.41 4.36 -21.25
N ARG A 323 23.08 3.54 -20.42
CA ARG A 323 22.90 2.09 -20.39
C ARG A 323 21.50 1.72 -19.87
N ILE A 324 21.06 2.32 -18.76
CA ILE A 324 19.72 2.11 -18.18
C ILE A 324 18.62 2.49 -19.19
N LYS A 325 18.73 3.66 -19.86
CA LYS A 325 17.79 4.06 -20.90
C LYS A 325 17.79 3.10 -22.10
N SER A 326 18.95 2.54 -22.46
CA SER A 326 19.05 1.51 -23.52
C SER A 326 18.30 0.23 -23.11
N ILE A 327 18.46 -0.23 -21.88
CA ILE A 327 17.75 -1.41 -21.33
C ILE A 327 16.24 -1.17 -21.30
N ILE A 328 15.78 0.00 -20.81
CA ILE A 328 14.39 0.39 -20.79
C ILE A 328 13.76 0.30 -22.17
N ARG A 329 14.44 0.84 -23.20
CA ARG A 329 13.97 0.78 -24.59
C ARG A 329 13.99 -0.65 -25.14
N LYS A 330 15.09 -1.38 -24.92
CA LYS A 330 15.28 -2.79 -25.38
C LYS A 330 14.15 -3.69 -24.94
N TYR A 331 13.67 -3.53 -23.70
CA TYR A 331 12.65 -4.38 -23.10
C TYR A 331 11.24 -3.78 -23.05
N ASN A 332 11.05 -2.65 -23.75
CA ASN A 332 9.75 -1.94 -23.84
C ASN A 332 9.17 -1.55 -22.47
N LEU A 333 10.00 -0.91 -21.63
CA LEU A 333 9.62 -0.43 -20.29
C LEU A 333 9.32 1.07 -20.27
N LEU A 334 9.01 1.66 -21.41
CA LEU A 334 8.62 3.06 -21.49
C LEU A 334 7.27 3.28 -20.79
N PRO A 335 7.03 4.46 -20.19
CA PRO A 335 5.75 4.80 -19.59
C PRO A 335 4.59 4.61 -20.59
N ASN A 336 3.45 4.18 -20.07
CA ASN A 336 2.24 4.09 -20.88
C ASN A 336 1.67 5.49 -21.17
N ASP A 337 1.15 5.69 -22.38
CA ASP A 337 0.48 6.95 -22.74
C ASP A 337 -0.90 7.08 -22.09
N SER A 338 -1.52 5.95 -21.69
CA SER A 338 -2.85 5.92 -21.09
C SER A 338 -2.85 6.37 -19.64
N GLY A 339 -3.60 7.41 -19.32
CA GLY A 339 -3.83 7.86 -17.96
C GLY A 339 -4.52 6.82 -17.08
N LEU A 340 -5.43 6.03 -17.66
CA LEU A 340 -6.12 4.95 -16.98
C LEU A 340 -5.16 3.85 -16.51
N ARG A 341 -4.25 3.41 -17.39
CA ARG A 341 -3.30 2.32 -17.12
C ARG A 341 -2.28 2.71 -16.05
N ARG A 342 -1.71 3.91 -16.15
CA ARG A 342 -0.77 4.45 -15.15
C ARG A 342 -1.36 4.49 -13.75
N ASN A 343 -2.66 4.77 -13.62
CA ASN A 343 -3.37 4.89 -12.36
C ASN A 343 -4.13 3.61 -11.96
N SER A 344 -3.73 2.44 -12.50
CA SER A 344 -4.38 1.16 -12.20
C SER A 344 -3.55 0.29 -11.26
N SER A 345 -4.19 -0.34 -10.26
CA SER A 345 -3.53 -1.26 -9.34
C SER A 345 -4.42 -2.42 -8.91
N ALA A 346 -3.80 -3.58 -8.65
CA ALA A 346 -4.51 -4.78 -8.25
C ALA A 346 -3.84 -5.51 -7.08
N CYS A 347 -4.66 -6.12 -6.22
CA CYS A 347 -4.11 -7.05 -5.23
C CYS A 347 -3.70 -8.38 -5.87
N THR A 348 -2.90 -9.18 -5.17
CA THR A 348 -2.42 -10.49 -5.65
C THR A 348 -3.55 -11.45 -6.04
N SER A 349 -4.62 -11.55 -5.24
CA SER A 349 -5.80 -12.41 -5.47
C SER A 349 -5.52 -13.90 -5.81
N LEU A 350 -6.43 -14.56 -6.53
CA LEU A 350 -6.25 -15.94 -6.98
C LEU A 350 -5.13 -16.03 -8.04
N PRO A 351 -4.39 -17.13 -8.10
CA PRO A 351 -4.44 -18.32 -7.22
C PRO A 351 -3.62 -18.21 -5.93
N PHE A 352 -2.91 -17.11 -5.72
CA PHE A 352 -1.89 -17.00 -4.67
C PHE A 352 -2.45 -16.57 -3.30
N CYS A 353 -3.65 -16.00 -3.24
CA CYS A 353 -4.27 -15.54 -1.99
C CYS A 353 -5.46 -16.45 -1.61
N PRO A 354 -5.36 -17.21 -0.51
CA PRO A 354 -6.44 -18.12 -0.09
C PRO A 354 -7.69 -17.40 0.43
N GLN A 355 -7.64 -16.08 0.62
CA GLN A 355 -8.79 -15.25 1.03
C GLN A 355 -9.53 -14.61 -0.14
N ALA A 356 -9.00 -14.74 -1.35
CA ALA A 356 -9.62 -14.16 -2.52
C ALA A 356 -10.86 -14.97 -2.95
N LEU A 357 -11.90 -14.26 -3.34
CA LEU A 357 -13.15 -14.82 -3.87
C LEU A 357 -13.12 -14.91 -5.39
N THR A 358 -12.28 -14.09 -6.02
CA THR A 358 -12.11 -14.01 -7.46
C THR A 358 -10.71 -13.49 -7.81
N ASP A 359 -10.38 -13.38 -9.10
CA ASP A 359 -9.11 -12.84 -9.57
C ASP A 359 -9.10 -11.29 -9.50
N SER A 360 -7.94 -10.69 -9.59
CA SER A 360 -7.75 -9.24 -9.79
C SER A 360 -6.46 -8.94 -10.57
N GLU A 361 -5.31 -9.41 -10.11
CA GLU A 361 -4.00 -9.11 -10.71
C GLU A 361 -3.93 -9.49 -12.21
N ARG A 362 -4.41 -10.69 -12.57
CA ARG A 362 -4.35 -11.19 -13.95
C ARG A 362 -5.49 -10.68 -14.82
N LEU A 363 -6.57 -10.22 -14.18
CA LEU A 363 -7.76 -9.74 -14.88
C LEU A 363 -7.64 -8.26 -15.24
N LEU A 364 -7.13 -7.42 -14.31
CA LEU A 364 -7.11 -5.98 -14.47
C LEU A 364 -6.46 -5.51 -15.78
N PRO A 365 -5.30 -6.03 -16.23
CA PRO A 365 -4.69 -5.58 -17.48
C PRO A 365 -5.59 -5.75 -18.69
N LYS A 366 -6.34 -6.85 -18.77
CA LYS A 366 -7.28 -7.11 -19.86
C LYS A 366 -8.51 -6.21 -19.81
N LEU A 367 -9.02 -5.99 -18.58
CA LEU A 367 -10.14 -5.07 -18.37
C LEU A 367 -9.75 -3.64 -18.74
N VAL A 368 -8.53 -3.22 -18.41
CA VAL A 368 -8.01 -1.90 -18.80
C VAL A 368 -7.90 -1.78 -20.32
N ASP A 369 -7.43 -2.82 -21.05
CA ASP A 369 -7.39 -2.81 -22.53
C ASP A 369 -8.78 -2.49 -23.13
N GLU A 370 -9.84 -3.11 -22.57
CA GLU A 370 -11.21 -2.92 -23.05
C GLU A 370 -11.77 -1.53 -22.66
N LEU A 371 -11.48 -1.04 -21.46
CA LEU A 371 -11.90 0.28 -21.01
C LEU A 371 -11.16 1.42 -21.75
N GLU A 372 -9.87 1.26 -22.03
CA GLU A 372 -9.10 2.18 -22.85
C GLU A 372 -9.71 2.39 -24.22
N SER A 373 -10.19 1.29 -24.85
CA SER A 373 -10.87 1.37 -26.15
C SER A 373 -12.12 2.24 -26.07
N GLN A 374 -12.94 2.07 -25.02
CA GLN A 374 -14.13 2.90 -24.81
C GLN A 374 -13.79 4.37 -24.55
N LEU A 375 -12.78 4.64 -23.69
CA LEU A 375 -12.37 6.01 -23.38
C LEU A 375 -11.85 6.73 -24.64
N LYS A 376 -11.11 6.01 -25.49
CA LYS A 376 -10.63 6.56 -26.76
C LYS A 376 -11.78 6.94 -27.71
N GLU A 377 -12.81 6.09 -27.84
CA GLU A 377 -14.01 6.37 -28.64
C GLU A 377 -14.76 7.62 -28.13
N LEU A 378 -14.72 7.89 -26.84
CA LEU A 378 -15.40 9.01 -26.19
C LEU A 378 -14.54 10.28 -26.06
N GLY A 379 -13.31 10.29 -26.57
CA GLY A 379 -12.38 11.43 -26.43
C GLY A 379 -11.88 11.64 -24.99
N LEU A 380 -11.86 10.59 -24.18
CA LEU A 380 -11.44 10.59 -22.77
C LEU A 380 -10.07 9.89 -22.57
N TRP A 381 -9.27 9.76 -23.63
CA TRP A 381 -7.99 9.04 -23.58
C TRP A 381 -6.99 9.60 -22.56
N ASP A 382 -6.97 10.91 -22.41
CA ASP A 382 -6.04 11.62 -21.54
C ASP A 382 -6.54 11.73 -20.09
N GLU A 383 -7.72 11.17 -19.79
CA GLU A 383 -8.27 11.20 -18.45
C GLU A 383 -7.52 10.25 -17.51
N GLU A 384 -7.04 10.83 -16.44
CA GLU A 384 -6.34 10.08 -15.40
C GLU A 384 -7.34 9.55 -14.35
N ILE A 385 -8.04 8.49 -14.67
CA ILE A 385 -8.98 7.85 -13.75
C ILE A 385 -8.25 6.79 -12.93
N SER A 386 -8.28 6.90 -11.61
CA SER A 386 -7.70 5.88 -10.75
C SER A 386 -8.58 4.63 -10.69
N ILE A 387 -7.98 3.48 -11.05
CA ILE A 387 -8.66 2.17 -10.97
C ILE A 387 -7.96 1.27 -9.96
N ARG A 388 -8.75 0.66 -9.05
CA ARG A 388 -8.22 -0.32 -8.11
C ARG A 388 -9.10 -1.57 -8.05
N MET A 389 -8.46 -2.74 -8.21
CA MET A 389 -9.15 -4.02 -8.22
C MET A 389 -8.69 -4.94 -7.09
N THR A 390 -9.64 -5.59 -6.41
CA THR A 390 -9.33 -6.58 -5.37
C THR A 390 -10.16 -7.84 -5.51
N GLY A 391 -9.57 -8.99 -5.22
CA GLY A 391 -10.25 -10.28 -5.27
C GLY A 391 -11.20 -10.55 -4.09
N CYS A 392 -11.29 -9.67 -3.11
CA CYS A 392 -12.19 -9.79 -1.95
C CYS A 392 -12.32 -8.46 -1.20
N PRO A 393 -13.28 -8.31 -0.25
CA PRO A 393 -13.52 -7.04 0.46
C PRO A 393 -12.43 -6.66 1.47
N ASN A 394 -11.38 -7.44 1.65
CA ASN A 394 -10.24 -7.05 2.49
C ASN A 394 -9.52 -5.77 2.01
N GLY A 395 -9.77 -5.33 0.77
CA GLY A 395 -9.36 -4.04 0.24
C GLY A 395 -7.84 -3.84 0.20
N CYS A 396 -7.08 -4.85 -0.23
CA CYS A 396 -5.62 -4.82 -0.18
C CYS A 396 -5.01 -3.76 -1.10
N SER A 397 -5.61 -3.47 -2.27
CA SER A 397 -5.23 -2.35 -3.13
C SER A 397 -5.95 -1.03 -2.79
N ARG A 398 -6.57 -0.93 -1.62
CA ARG A 398 -7.28 0.27 -1.15
C ARG A 398 -8.38 0.74 -2.12
N PRO A 399 -9.26 -0.17 -2.60
CA PRO A 399 -10.17 0.12 -3.71
C PRO A 399 -11.17 1.23 -3.40
N TYR A 400 -11.56 1.38 -2.14
CA TYR A 400 -12.59 2.34 -1.74
C TYR A 400 -12.17 3.81 -1.82
N LEU A 401 -10.87 4.08 -2.07
CA LEU A 401 -10.34 5.41 -2.32
C LEU A 401 -10.23 5.75 -3.80
N ALA A 402 -10.30 4.75 -4.69
CA ALA A 402 -10.20 4.96 -6.12
C ALA A 402 -11.46 5.61 -6.69
N GLU A 403 -11.32 6.36 -7.77
CA GLU A 403 -12.43 6.94 -8.49
C GLU A 403 -13.33 5.86 -9.11
N LEU A 404 -12.73 4.73 -9.53
CA LEU A 404 -13.39 3.52 -10.00
C LEU A 404 -12.76 2.29 -9.36
N ALA A 405 -13.56 1.41 -8.76
CA ALA A 405 -13.00 0.20 -8.18
C ALA A 405 -13.87 -1.04 -8.37
N PHE A 406 -13.18 -2.19 -8.40
CA PHE A 406 -13.79 -3.51 -8.54
C PHE A 406 -13.44 -4.37 -7.33
N VAL A 407 -14.45 -4.72 -6.53
CA VAL A 407 -14.27 -5.47 -5.29
C VAL A 407 -14.90 -6.85 -5.42
N GLY A 408 -14.10 -7.90 -5.38
CA GLY A 408 -14.54 -9.28 -5.55
C GLY A 408 -15.66 -9.66 -4.58
N ARG A 409 -16.78 -10.17 -5.15
CA ARG A 409 -17.99 -10.59 -4.43
C ARG A 409 -18.14 -12.12 -4.39
N GLY A 410 -17.68 -12.79 -5.43
CA GLY A 410 -17.73 -14.22 -5.66
C GLY A 410 -17.01 -14.59 -6.94
N PRO A 411 -16.97 -15.86 -7.35
CA PRO A 411 -16.28 -16.29 -8.57
C PRO A 411 -16.75 -15.51 -9.79
N GLY A 412 -15.84 -14.76 -10.43
CA GLY A 412 -16.09 -13.92 -11.59
C GLY A 412 -17.08 -12.75 -11.37
N LYS A 413 -17.37 -12.38 -10.12
CA LYS A 413 -18.31 -11.30 -9.77
C LYS A 413 -17.66 -10.25 -8.90
N TYR A 414 -18.01 -8.98 -9.17
CA TYR A 414 -17.46 -7.80 -8.48
C TYR A 414 -18.57 -6.80 -8.12
N ASN A 415 -18.37 -6.13 -7.00
CA ASN A 415 -19.07 -4.88 -6.72
C ASN A 415 -18.28 -3.74 -7.34
N ILE A 416 -18.96 -2.90 -8.12
CA ILE A 416 -18.39 -1.67 -8.69
C ILE A 416 -18.58 -0.54 -7.69
N TRP A 417 -17.48 0.12 -7.35
CA TRP A 417 -17.43 1.29 -6.49
C TRP A 417 -17.01 2.49 -7.32
N MET A 418 -17.60 3.66 -7.05
CA MET A 418 -17.29 4.92 -7.72
C MET A 418 -17.20 6.06 -6.73
N GLY A 419 -16.58 7.18 -7.13
CA GLY A 419 -16.62 8.43 -6.36
C GLY A 419 -15.54 8.58 -5.29
N GLY A 420 -14.52 7.72 -5.25
CA GLY A 420 -13.31 8.01 -4.48
C GLY A 420 -12.61 9.27 -5.00
N SER A 421 -11.55 9.69 -4.35
CA SER A 421 -10.80 10.91 -4.67
C SER A 421 -9.37 10.59 -5.06
N ARG A 422 -8.83 11.27 -6.06
CA ARG A 422 -7.41 11.21 -6.43
C ARG A 422 -6.48 11.66 -5.29
N ARG A 423 -6.96 12.46 -4.35
CA ARG A 423 -6.22 12.85 -3.15
C ARG A 423 -6.23 11.78 -2.06
N GLY A 424 -7.07 10.72 -2.21
CA GLY A 424 -7.23 9.66 -1.22
C GLY A 424 -7.96 10.09 0.06
N ASP A 425 -8.67 11.20 0.04
CA ASP A 425 -9.36 11.83 1.18
C ASP A 425 -10.88 11.58 1.21
N ARG A 426 -11.39 10.75 0.29
CA ARG A 426 -12.83 10.41 0.18
C ARG A 426 -13.02 8.93 -0.13
N LEU A 427 -13.98 8.31 0.52
CA LEU A 427 -14.46 6.96 0.18
C LEU A 427 -15.47 7.04 -0.96
N GLY A 428 -15.37 6.11 -1.88
CA GLY A 428 -16.40 5.87 -2.89
C GLY A 428 -17.65 5.21 -2.32
N PHE A 429 -18.69 5.11 -3.14
CA PHE A 429 -19.94 4.42 -2.87
C PHE A 429 -20.12 3.20 -3.78
N VAL A 430 -20.98 2.26 -3.40
CA VAL A 430 -21.35 1.12 -4.25
C VAL A 430 -22.25 1.61 -5.36
N TYR A 431 -21.76 1.57 -6.60
CA TYR A 431 -22.56 1.89 -7.79
C TYR A 431 -23.43 0.71 -8.20
N GLN A 432 -22.86 -0.47 -8.31
CA GLN A 432 -23.59 -1.69 -8.66
C GLN A 432 -22.98 -2.91 -7.98
N GLU A 433 -23.83 -3.81 -7.46
CA GLU A 433 -23.40 -5.02 -6.80
C GLU A 433 -23.39 -6.23 -7.74
N SER A 434 -22.48 -7.16 -7.46
CA SER A 434 -22.46 -8.51 -8.04
C SER A 434 -22.42 -8.58 -9.56
N VAL A 435 -21.77 -7.60 -10.22
CA VAL A 435 -21.60 -7.54 -11.68
C VAL A 435 -20.66 -8.65 -12.14
N SER A 436 -21.05 -9.40 -13.18
CA SER A 436 -20.16 -10.37 -13.81
C SER A 436 -19.01 -9.67 -14.53
N VAL A 437 -17.80 -10.25 -14.48
CA VAL A 437 -16.64 -9.71 -15.18
C VAL A 437 -16.90 -9.44 -16.66
N LYS A 438 -17.74 -10.25 -17.30
CA LYS A 438 -18.09 -10.10 -18.72
C LYS A 438 -19.01 -8.91 -19.01
N GLU A 439 -19.69 -8.39 -17.98
CA GLU A 439 -20.66 -7.30 -18.08
C GLU A 439 -20.09 -5.96 -17.63
N ILE A 440 -18.90 -5.94 -16.99
CA ILE A 440 -18.31 -4.70 -16.44
C ILE A 440 -18.19 -3.61 -17.50
N VAL A 441 -17.67 -3.96 -18.67
CA VAL A 441 -17.42 -3.01 -19.76
C VAL A 441 -18.73 -2.42 -20.30
N ASP A 442 -19.78 -3.25 -20.44
CA ASP A 442 -21.09 -2.81 -20.91
C ASP A 442 -21.80 -1.94 -19.85
N VAL A 443 -21.64 -2.28 -18.57
CA VAL A 443 -22.17 -1.48 -17.44
C VAL A 443 -21.52 -0.10 -17.38
N LEU A 444 -20.21 0.00 -17.68
CA LEU A 444 -19.47 1.24 -17.62
C LEU A 444 -19.63 2.13 -18.87
N ARG A 445 -19.95 1.56 -20.03
CA ARG A 445 -20.11 2.32 -21.29
C ARG A 445 -21.06 3.52 -21.15
N PRO A 446 -22.29 3.39 -20.66
CA PRO A 446 -23.19 4.53 -20.46
C PRO A 446 -22.69 5.51 -19.40
N VAL A 447 -21.95 5.05 -18.40
CA VAL A 447 -21.36 5.91 -17.36
C VAL A 447 -20.30 6.83 -17.95
N PHE A 448 -19.37 6.29 -18.73
CA PHE A 448 -18.34 7.10 -19.41
C PHE A 448 -18.91 8.03 -20.45
N ALA A 449 -19.95 7.61 -21.20
CA ALA A 449 -20.64 8.49 -22.14
C ALA A 449 -21.30 9.69 -21.41
N ARG A 450 -21.94 9.44 -20.28
CA ARG A 450 -22.50 10.51 -19.44
C ARG A 450 -21.42 11.42 -18.87
N PHE A 451 -20.31 10.85 -18.37
CA PHE A 451 -19.18 11.63 -17.87
C PHE A 451 -18.63 12.57 -18.98
N ALA A 452 -18.42 12.05 -20.17
CA ALA A 452 -17.97 12.87 -21.32
C ALA A 452 -18.90 14.05 -21.62
N ALA A 453 -20.22 13.83 -21.51
CA ALA A 453 -21.25 14.83 -21.83
C ALA A 453 -21.55 15.81 -20.69
N GLU A 454 -21.44 15.38 -19.42
CA GLU A 454 -21.98 16.09 -18.26
C GLU A 454 -20.91 16.71 -17.35
N ARG A 455 -19.63 16.36 -17.51
CA ARG A 455 -18.57 16.87 -16.64
C ARG A 455 -18.33 18.37 -16.82
N ASN A 456 -18.03 19.03 -15.74
CA ASN A 456 -17.58 20.41 -15.75
C ASN A 456 -16.11 20.48 -16.22
N GLN A 457 -15.68 21.67 -16.63
CA GLN A 457 -14.28 21.87 -17.00
C GLN A 457 -13.34 21.58 -15.81
N GLY A 458 -12.39 20.64 -16.00
CA GLY A 458 -11.44 20.22 -14.97
C GLY A 458 -12.01 19.29 -13.89
N GLU A 459 -13.27 18.86 -14.00
CA GLU A 459 -13.88 17.92 -13.07
C GLU A 459 -13.41 16.49 -13.36
N GLY A 460 -12.77 15.85 -12.35
CA GLY A 460 -12.35 14.44 -12.42
C GLY A 460 -13.53 13.48 -12.33
N PHE A 461 -13.30 12.24 -12.77
CA PHE A 461 -14.32 11.18 -12.79
C PHE A 461 -14.94 10.91 -11.41
N GLY A 462 -14.12 10.90 -10.35
CA GLY A 462 -14.59 10.67 -8.98
C GLY A 462 -15.52 11.77 -8.47
N ASP A 463 -15.18 13.04 -8.76
CA ASP A 463 -16.01 14.20 -8.33
C ASP A 463 -17.33 14.25 -9.10
N TRP A 464 -17.27 14.03 -10.43
CA TRP A 464 -18.47 13.90 -11.25
C TRP A 464 -19.36 12.74 -10.76
N SER A 465 -18.78 11.59 -10.43
CA SER A 465 -19.53 10.43 -9.93
C SER A 465 -20.30 10.74 -8.65
N ILE A 466 -19.70 11.47 -7.70
CA ILE A 466 -20.39 11.93 -6.50
C ILE A 466 -21.55 12.87 -6.85
N ARG A 467 -21.30 13.84 -7.71
CA ARG A 467 -22.31 14.84 -8.10
C ARG A 467 -23.49 14.23 -8.88
N SER A 468 -23.21 13.28 -9.78
CA SER A 468 -24.19 12.83 -10.78
C SER A 468 -24.73 11.41 -10.54
N LEU A 469 -24.08 10.58 -9.72
CA LEU A 469 -24.44 9.17 -9.55
C LEU A 469 -24.68 8.76 -8.10
N HIS A 470 -24.26 9.58 -7.11
CA HIS A 470 -24.42 9.19 -5.70
C HIS A 470 -25.91 9.15 -5.33
N PRO A 471 -26.41 8.11 -4.62
CA PRO A 471 -27.84 7.94 -4.30
C PRO A 471 -28.50 9.09 -3.55
N GLN A 472 -27.72 9.93 -2.86
CA GLN A 472 -28.21 11.13 -2.18
C GLN A 472 -28.26 12.37 -3.09
N SER A 473 -27.76 12.27 -4.32
CA SER A 473 -27.74 13.35 -5.31
C SER A 473 -28.88 13.22 -6.32
N LEU A 474 -29.64 12.13 -6.27
CA LEU A 474 -30.85 11.83 -7.02
C LEU A 474 -32.10 12.00 -6.15
#